data_a7dfcb4dde25effb73e613ffe08e6754
#
_entry.id   a7dfcb4dde25effb73e613ffe08e6754
#
_cell.length_a   1.000
_cell.length_b   1.000
_cell.length_c   1.000
_cell.angle_alpha   90.00
_cell.angle_beta   90.00
_cell.angle_gamma   90.00
#
_symmetry.space_group_name_H-M   'P 1'
#
loop_
_entity.id
_entity.type
_entity.pdbx_description
1 polymer ?
#
loop_
_entity_poly.entity_id
_entity_poly.type
_entity_poly.pdbx_seq_one_letter_code
_entity_poly.pdbx_strand_id
1 'polypeptide(L)'
;MMGSGARFLGPYYLCHFVLILSYPLARLYAINHKGLRGGLVHTVGEVESWEKQAFSLLGIVAVVKFLKRQSLDSFFADFFLYMKVAIVVLAFVLDVRIFSWYWMVYMVMFVLLQQPRYSGPSKFVHYTPASLNEATKLDDGVSRLIEFHAAWSPPCLHLEPAMAELSLKYTKEDFKFGKFDVGRWPFVAKTYSISTSAMANQLPTLILFKGGKEVARIPHVFKDGSFVRGRYRKKDIVTGFDLDGKSKLQRSGRKGSKKDSKKKNK
;
A
#
# COMPACT_ATOMS: atom_id res chain seq x y z
N MET A 1 -17.38 -16.80 -3.86
CA MET A 1 -15.92 -16.64 -3.61
C MET A 1 -15.23 -16.46 -4.96
N MET A 2 -14.94 -15.23 -5.37
CA MET A 2 -14.06 -15.03 -6.53
C MET A 2 -12.66 -15.44 -6.10
N GLY A 3 -12.07 -16.45 -6.76
CA GLY A 3 -10.71 -16.90 -6.49
C GLY A 3 -9.71 -15.76 -6.64
N SER A 4 -8.61 -15.80 -5.88
CA SER A 4 -7.57 -14.76 -5.86
C SER A 4 -7.11 -14.32 -7.27
N GLY A 5 -7.18 -15.18 -8.29
CA GLY A 5 -6.80 -14.88 -9.68
C GLY A 5 -7.87 -14.12 -10.49
N ALA A 6 -9.15 -14.31 -10.20
CA ALA A 6 -10.22 -13.64 -10.95
C ALA A 6 -10.25 -12.11 -10.78
N ARG A 7 -9.63 -11.58 -9.73
CA ARG A 7 -9.50 -10.13 -9.49
C ARG A 7 -8.63 -9.44 -10.53
N PHE A 8 -7.61 -10.15 -11.07
CA PHE A 8 -6.71 -9.61 -12.10
C PHE A 8 -7.34 -9.57 -13.50
N LEU A 9 -8.52 -10.19 -13.69
CA LEU A 9 -9.34 -10.09 -14.90
C LEU A 9 -10.30 -8.90 -14.88
N GLY A 10 -10.25 -8.08 -13.84
CA GLY A 10 -11.05 -6.86 -13.76
C GLY A 10 -10.70 -5.83 -14.84
N PRO A 11 -11.66 -4.95 -15.21
CA PRO A 11 -11.48 -3.96 -16.29
C PRO A 11 -10.27 -3.05 -16.04
N TYR A 12 -9.96 -2.75 -14.80
CA TYR A 12 -8.77 -2.00 -14.42
C TYR A 12 -7.49 -2.63 -14.98
N TYR A 13 -7.24 -3.91 -14.68
CA TYR A 13 -6.02 -4.61 -15.11
C TYR A 13 -5.99 -4.82 -16.62
N LEU A 14 -7.12 -5.23 -17.22
CA LEU A 14 -7.21 -5.48 -18.66
C LEU A 14 -6.92 -4.21 -19.47
N CYS A 15 -7.54 -3.08 -19.13
CA CYS A 15 -7.28 -1.82 -19.83
C CYS A 15 -5.81 -1.38 -19.73
N HIS A 16 -5.18 -1.56 -18.58
CA HIS A 16 -3.75 -1.25 -18.43
C HIS A 16 -2.87 -2.15 -19.27
N PHE A 17 -3.15 -3.46 -19.32
CA PHE A 17 -2.41 -4.39 -20.20
C PHE A 17 -2.59 -4.07 -21.67
N VAL A 18 -3.82 -3.78 -22.12
CA VAL A 18 -4.09 -3.40 -23.52
C VAL A 18 -3.30 -2.16 -23.91
N LEU A 19 -3.27 -1.13 -23.06
CA LEU A 19 -2.51 0.08 -23.32
C LEU A 19 -1.00 -0.12 -23.34
N ILE A 20 -0.48 -0.97 -22.47
CA ILE A 20 0.94 -1.33 -22.49
C ILE A 20 1.28 -2.07 -23.79
N LEU A 21 0.44 -3.04 -24.17
CA LEU A 21 0.62 -3.82 -25.40
C LEU A 21 0.38 -3.00 -26.68
N SER A 22 -0.23 -1.82 -26.61
CA SER A 22 -0.40 -0.94 -27.78
C SER A 22 0.89 -0.22 -28.19
N TYR A 23 1.88 -0.11 -27.29
CA TYR A 23 3.12 0.63 -27.58
C TYR A 23 3.90 0.06 -28.79
N PRO A 24 4.14 -1.26 -28.94
CA PRO A 24 4.79 -1.82 -30.12
C PRO A 24 4.08 -1.47 -31.42
N LEU A 25 2.74 -1.41 -31.43
CA LEU A 25 1.95 -1.01 -32.60
C LEU A 25 2.15 0.47 -32.91
N ALA A 26 2.13 1.33 -31.91
CA ALA A 26 2.40 2.75 -32.06
C ALA A 26 3.83 3.02 -32.59
N ARG A 27 4.81 2.24 -32.10
CA ARG A 27 6.20 2.26 -32.58
C ARG A 27 6.29 1.90 -34.07
N LEU A 28 5.68 0.76 -34.46
CA LEU A 28 5.66 0.33 -35.86
C LEU A 28 4.98 1.36 -36.77
N TYR A 29 3.88 1.94 -36.31
CA TYR A 29 3.20 3.02 -37.04
C TYR A 29 4.09 4.26 -37.22
N ALA A 30 4.79 4.69 -36.17
CA ALA A 30 5.70 5.84 -36.23
C ALA A 30 6.84 5.61 -37.25
N ILE A 31 7.43 4.43 -37.22
CA ILE A 31 8.55 4.10 -38.12
C ILE A 31 8.10 3.97 -39.58
N ASN A 32 6.98 3.27 -39.84
CA ASN A 32 6.57 2.92 -41.20
C ASN A 32 5.83 4.07 -41.94
N HIS A 33 4.98 4.84 -41.24
CA HIS A 33 4.08 5.78 -41.92
C HIS A 33 4.51 7.24 -41.91
N LYS A 34 5.30 7.66 -40.94
CA LYS A 34 5.63 9.10 -40.80
C LYS A 34 7.12 9.41 -40.83
N GLY A 35 7.98 8.39 -40.76
CA GLY A 35 9.35 8.62 -40.37
C GLY A 35 9.39 9.28 -38.96
N LEU A 36 10.54 9.34 -38.38
CA LEU A 36 10.72 9.98 -37.04
C LEU A 36 10.70 11.51 -37.17
N ARG A 37 9.53 12.08 -37.52
CA ARG A 37 9.35 13.52 -37.74
C ARG A 37 8.70 14.11 -36.48
N GLY A 38 9.44 14.94 -35.76
CA GLY A 38 8.91 15.73 -34.63
C GLY A 38 9.18 15.17 -33.23
N GLY A 39 9.91 14.07 -33.13
CA GLY A 39 10.46 13.56 -31.88
C GLY A 39 11.90 14.04 -31.64
N LEU A 40 12.49 13.62 -30.53
CA LEU A 40 13.90 13.88 -30.21
C LEU A 40 14.89 13.00 -30.97
N VAL A 41 14.39 12.00 -31.70
CA VAL A 41 15.18 10.93 -32.32
C VAL A 41 14.94 10.93 -33.82
N HIS A 42 16.01 10.77 -34.60
CA HIS A 42 15.97 10.81 -36.06
C HIS A 42 16.27 9.46 -36.72
N THR A 43 16.79 8.50 -35.97
CA THR A 43 17.15 7.18 -36.46
C THR A 43 16.52 6.05 -35.63
N VAL A 44 16.23 4.92 -36.29
CA VAL A 44 15.67 3.73 -35.60
C VAL A 44 16.64 3.20 -34.52
N GLY A 45 17.95 3.30 -34.76
CA GLY A 45 18.96 2.86 -33.80
C GLY A 45 18.95 3.66 -32.49
N GLU A 46 18.67 4.97 -32.58
CA GLU A 46 18.50 5.82 -31.38
C GLU A 46 17.25 5.40 -30.59
N VAL A 47 16.13 5.12 -31.28
CA VAL A 47 14.90 4.61 -30.64
C VAL A 47 15.19 3.32 -29.86
N GLU A 48 15.88 2.36 -30.50
CA GLU A 48 16.24 1.11 -29.83
C GLU A 48 17.13 1.31 -28.60
N SER A 49 18.04 2.29 -28.66
CA SER A 49 18.90 2.64 -27.53
C SER A 49 18.07 3.16 -26.36
N TRP A 50 17.14 4.08 -26.60
CA TRP A 50 16.22 4.60 -25.57
C TRP A 50 15.33 3.51 -25.00
N GLU A 51 14.78 2.62 -25.84
CA GLU A 51 13.96 1.49 -25.42
C GLU A 51 14.77 0.53 -24.53
N LYS A 52 15.98 0.14 -24.92
CA LYS A 52 16.85 -0.74 -24.14
C LYS A 52 17.15 -0.14 -22.76
N GLN A 53 17.46 1.16 -22.69
CA GLN A 53 17.72 1.85 -21.41
C GLN A 53 16.47 1.89 -20.55
N ALA A 54 15.31 2.28 -21.10
CA ALA A 54 14.05 2.37 -20.38
C ALA A 54 13.61 1.00 -19.84
N PHE A 55 13.64 -0.05 -20.65
CA PHE A 55 13.25 -1.40 -20.23
C PHE A 55 14.24 -2.04 -19.26
N SER A 56 15.55 -1.78 -19.39
CA SER A 56 16.54 -2.21 -18.42
C SER A 56 16.30 -1.59 -17.05
N LEU A 57 16.06 -0.27 -17.01
CA LEU A 57 15.74 0.43 -15.76
C LEU A 57 14.45 -0.09 -15.15
N LEU A 58 13.40 -0.27 -15.96
CA LEU A 58 12.13 -0.87 -15.53
C LEU A 58 12.31 -2.27 -14.95
N GLY A 59 13.13 -3.12 -15.58
CA GLY A 59 13.44 -4.46 -15.09
C GLY A 59 14.06 -4.43 -13.70
N ILE A 60 15.06 -3.56 -13.49
CA ILE A 60 15.70 -3.38 -12.17
C ILE A 60 14.68 -2.91 -11.13
N VAL A 61 13.90 -1.88 -11.46
CA VAL A 61 12.87 -1.35 -10.55
C VAL A 61 11.82 -2.41 -10.24
N ALA A 62 11.36 -3.18 -11.24
CA ALA A 62 10.37 -4.24 -11.06
C ALA A 62 10.90 -5.33 -10.10
N VAL A 63 12.14 -5.77 -10.25
CA VAL A 63 12.76 -6.74 -9.33
C VAL A 63 12.83 -6.21 -7.92
N VAL A 64 13.31 -4.98 -7.72
CA VAL A 64 13.40 -4.36 -6.38
C VAL A 64 12.01 -4.24 -5.75
N LYS A 65 11.01 -3.81 -6.51
CA LYS A 65 9.62 -3.68 -6.03
C LYS A 65 8.99 -5.03 -5.74
N PHE A 66 9.27 -6.04 -6.56
CA PHE A 66 8.81 -7.40 -6.32
C PHE A 66 9.37 -7.98 -5.01
N LEU A 67 10.65 -7.79 -4.73
CA LEU A 67 11.26 -8.23 -3.47
C LEU A 67 10.73 -7.47 -2.24
N LYS A 68 10.40 -6.19 -2.39
CA LYS A 68 9.87 -5.32 -1.33
C LYS A 68 8.34 -5.31 -1.23
N ARG A 69 7.61 -6.06 -2.07
CA ARG A 69 6.15 -6.02 -2.14
C ARG A 69 5.48 -6.36 -0.81
N GLN A 70 4.38 -5.69 -0.53
CA GLN A 70 3.48 -6.00 0.58
C GLN A 70 2.39 -6.98 0.14
N SER A 71 1.86 -6.80 -1.07
CA SER A 71 0.87 -7.64 -1.73
C SER A 71 1.12 -7.69 -3.24
N LEU A 72 0.50 -8.64 -3.96
CA LEU A 72 0.56 -8.70 -5.42
C LEU A 72 -0.16 -7.49 -6.04
N ASP A 73 -1.29 -7.07 -5.48
CA ASP A 73 -2.02 -5.89 -5.95
C ASP A 73 -1.14 -4.62 -5.89
N SER A 74 -0.37 -4.45 -4.80
CA SER A 74 0.60 -3.36 -4.67
C SER A 74 1.69 -3.41 -5.73
N PHE A 75 2.20 -4.61 -6.02
CA PHE A 75 3.23 -4.77 -7.05
C PHE A 75 2.69 -4.39 -8.44
N PHE A 76 1.51 -4.88 -8.82
CA PHE A 76 0.92 -4.55 -10.12
C PHE A 76 0.57 -3.08 -10.26
N ALA A 77 0.08 -2.44 -9.20
CA ALA A 77 -0.19 -1.00 -9.21
C ALA A 77 1.08 -0.18 -9.46
N ASP A 78 2.17 -0.49 -8.76
CA ASP A 78 3.48 0.12 -8.96
C ASP A 78 4.02 -0.16 -10.37
N PHE A 79 3.94 -1.40 -10.83
CA PHE A 79 4.40 -1.83 -12.15
C PHE A 79 3.69 -1.07 -13.27
N PHE A 80 2.35 -0.98 -13.23
CA PHE A 80 1.59 -0.21 -14.22
C PHE A 80 1.93 1.28 -14.20
N LEU A 81 2.19 1.84 -13.02
CA LEU A 81 2.59 3.24 -12.92
C LEU A 81 3.92 3.47 -13.65
N TYR A 82 4.95 2.66 -13.37
CA TYR A 82 6.26 2.80 -14.00
C TYR A 82 6.23 2.50 -15.50
N MET A 83 5.46 1.50 -15.94
CA MET A 83 5.25 1.20 -17.35
C MET A 83 4.59 2.37 -18.09
N LYS A 84 3.56 2.99 -17.51
CA LYS A 84 2.92 4.17 -18.12
C LYS A 84 3.92 5.32 -18.29
N VAL A 85 4.69 5.62 -17.24
CA VAL A 85 5.71 6.67 -17.30
C VAL A 85 6.71 6.38 -18.40
N ALA A 86 7.21 5.16 -18.51
CA ALA A 86 8.15 4.78 -19.55
C ALA A 86 7.55 4.90 -20.96
N ILE A 87 6.30 4.43 -21.15
CA ILE A 87 5.62 4.55 -22.45
C ILE A 87 5.40 6.02 -22.83
N VAL A 88 5.03 6.87 -21.89
CA VAL A 88 4.85 8.31 -22.14
C VAL A 88 6.17 8.95 -22.55
N VAL A 89 7.27 8.63 -21.87
CA VAL A 89 8.61 9.13 -22.23
C VAL A 89 9.04 8.62 -23.61
N LEU A 90 8.89 7.31 -23.87
CA LEU A 90 9.24 6.73 -25.16
C LEU A 90 8.36 7.27 -26.29
N ALA A 91 7.06 7.49 -26.04
CA ALA A 91 6.16 8.10 -27.01
C ALA A 91 6.56 9.56 -27.34
N PHE A 92 7.03 10.32 -26.33
CA PHE A 92 7.55 11.67 -26.53
C PHE A 92 8.82 11.68 -27.38
N VAL A 93 9.70 10.68 -27.15
CA VAL A 93 10.93 10.49 -27.95
C VAL A 93 10.59 10.17 -29.42
N LEU A 94 9.54 9.36 -29.65
CA LEU A 94 9.12 8.95 -30.99
C LEU A 94 8.42 10.08 -31.76
N ASP A 95 7.34 10.62 -31.24
CA ASP A 95 6.51 11.66 -31.88
C ASP A 95 5.61 12.34 -30.86
N VAL A 96 5.59 13.68 -30.83
CA VAL A 96 4.78 14.51 -29.94
C VAL A 96 3.28 14.21 -30.09
N ARG A 97 2.81 13.80 -31.28
CA ARG A 97 1.40 13.42 -31.48
C ARG A 97 1.04 12.13 -30.76
N ILE A 98 1.92 11.11 -30.85
CA ILE A 98 1.75 9.84 -30.15
C ILE A 98 1.79 10.08 -28.63
N PHE A 99 2.73 10.89 -28.15
CA PHE A 99 2.79 11.34 -26.76
C PHE A 99 1.48 11.98 -26.32
N SER A 100 0.94 12.93 -27.08
CA SER A 100 -0.32 13.63 -26.73
C SER A 100 -1.49 12.67 -26.61
N TRP A 101 -1.57 11.66 -27.50
CA TRP A 101 -2.59 10.60 -27.41
C TRP A 101 -2.44 9.73 -26.16
N TYR A 102 -1.23 9.23 -25.86
CA TYR A 102 -1.00 8.43 -24.65
C TYR A 102 -1.28 9.25 -23.39
N TRP A 103 -0.83 10.50 -23.35
CA TRP A 103 -1.08 11.40 -22.24
C TRP A 103 -2.58 11.60 -22.00
N MET A 104 -3.34 11.90 -23.04
CA MET A 104 -4.79 12.09 -22.95
C MET A 104 -5.50 10.80 -22.47
N VAL A 105 -5.16 9.66 -23.06
CA VAL A 105 -5.77 8.37 -22.67
C VAL A 105 -5.45 8.02 -21.22
N TYR A 106 -4.22 8.26 -20.76
CA TYR A 106 -3.86 7.99 -19.37
C TYR A 106 -4.56 8.94 -18.39
N MET A 107 -4.80 10.20 -18.75
CA MET A 107 -5.60 11.13 -17.95
C MET A 107 -7.06 10.67 -17.84
N VAL A 108 -7.67 10.25 -18.93
CA VAL A 108 -9.03 9.69 -18.92
C VAL A 108 -9.08 8.42 -18.07
N MET A 109 -8.12 7.53 -18.24
CA MET A 109 -8.06 6.30 -17.42
C MET A 109 -7.85 6.57 -15.93
N PHE A 110 -7.06 7.58 -15.59
CA PHE A 110 -6.84 7.95 -14.19
C PHE A 110 -8.14 8.38 -13.51
N VAL A 111 -9.00 9.08 -14.23
CA VAL A 111 -10.31 9.53 -13.72
C VAL A 111 -11.33 8.37 -13.68
N LEU A 112 -11.40 7.56 -14.74
CA LEU A 112 -12.45 6.54 -14.90
C LEU A 112 -12.09 5.20 -14.24
N LEU A 113 -10.81 4.81 -14.24
CA LEU A 113 -10.35 3.50 -13.80
C LEU A 113 -9.51 3.62 -12.53
N GLN A 114 -10.18 3.80 -11.40
CA GLN A 114 -9.52 3.76 -10.11
C GLN A 114 -9.17 2.32 -9.72
N GLN A 115 -8.10 2.16 -8.95
CA GLN A 115 -7.70 0.85 -8.41
C GLN A 115 -8.85 0.24 -7.60
N PRO A 116 -9.24 -1.03 -7.89
CA PRO A 116 -10.33 -1.68 -7.19
C PRO A 116 -9.98 -1.86 -5.71
N ARG A 117 -10.93 -1.51 -4.84
CA ARG A 117 -10.81 -1.76 -3.40
C ARG A 117 -10.95 -3.24 -3.08
N TYR A 118 -10.40 -3.64 -1.96
CA TYR A 118 -10.56 -5.00 -1.48
C TYR A 118 -12.04 -5.26 -1.10
N SER A 119 -12.66 -6.25 -1.74
CA SER A 119 -14.05 -6.67 -1.49
C SER A 119 -14.14 -8.07 -0.87
N GLY A 120 -13.00 -8.62 -0.41
CA GLY A 120 -12.97 -9.95 0.20
C GLY A 120 -13.50 -9.96 1.65
N PRO A 121 -13.61 -11.15 2.27
CA PRO A 121 -14.11 -11.30 3.62
C PRO A 121 -13.19 -10.59 4.63
N SER A 122 -13.79 -9.95 5.63
CA SER A 122 -13.09 -9.30 6.72
C SER A 122 -13.96 -9.23 7.98
N LYS A 123 -13.34 -9.08 9.14
CA LYS A 123 -14.02 -8.90 10.43
C LYS A 123 -13.72 -7.51 11.02
N PHE A 124 -13.82 -6.47 10.17
CA PHE A 124 -13.64 -5.09 10.63
C PHE A 124 -14.91 -4.52 11.23
N VAL A 125 -14.73 -3.79 12.34
CA VAL A 125 -15.71 -2.85 12.85
C VAL A 125 -15.42 -1.48 12.25
N HIS A 126 -16.39 -0.90 11.54
CA HIS A 126 -16.25 0.46 10.99
C HIS A 126 -16.71 1.47 12.03
N TYR A 127 -15.80 2.37 12.41
CA TYR A 127 -16.07 3.38 13.42
C TYR A 127 -16.50 4.70 12.81
N THR A 128 -17.46 5.35 13.45
CA THR A 128 -17.78 6.78 13.31
C THR A 128 -17.04 7.58 14.41
N PRO A 129 -16.97 8.91 14.34
CA PRO A 129 -16.32 9.71 15.40
C PRO A 129 -16.87 9.44 16.80
N ALA A 130 -18.20 9.28 16.92
CA ALA A 130 -18.85 8.99 18.20
C ALA A 130 -18.48 7.58 18.71
N SER A 131 -18.67 6.55 17.88
CA SER A 131 -18.37 5.17 18.28
C SER A 131 -16.87 4.93 18.49
N LEU A 132 -15.99 5.65 17.78
CA LEU A 132 -14.55 5.60 18.01
C LEU A 132 -14.19 6.15 19.39
N ASN A 133 -14.73 7.32 19.74
CA ASN A 133 -14.48 7.96 21.03
C ASN A 133 -14.96 7.10 22.20
N GLU A 134 -16.12 6.47 22.06
CA GLU A 134 -16.64 5.51 23.03
C GLU A 134 -15.73 4.27 23.12
N ALA A 135 -15.45 3.61 22.00
CA ALA A 135 -14.66 2.40 21.95
C ALA A 135 -13.21 2.58 22.45
N THR A 136 -12.62 3.76 22.27
CA THR A 136 -11.24 4.05 22.70
C THR A 136 -11.14 4.48 24.15
N LYS A 137 -12.23 4.89 24.80
CA LYS A 137 -12.27 5.27 26.21
C LYS A 137 -12.77 4.15 27.13
N LEU A 138 -13.48 3.18 26.58
CA LEU A 138 -14.08 2.10 27.34
C LEU A 138 -13.00 1.13 27.84
N ASP A 139 -13.03 0.86 29.14
CA ASP A 139 -12.21 -0.18 29.77
C ASP A 139 -13.04 -1.46 29.98
N ASP A 140 -13.39 -2.10 28.86
CA ASP A 140 -14.18 -3.33 28.80
C ASP A 140 -13.31 -4.61 28.69
N GLY A 141 -12.00 -4.46 28.88
CA GLY A 141 -11.05 -5.57 28.72
C GLY A 141 -10.79 -5.94 27.25
N VAL A 142 -11.48 -5.34 26.28
CA VAL A 142 -11.32 -5.63 24.85
C VAL A 142 -10.19 -4.80 24.26
N SER A 143 -9.24 -5.45 23.65
CA SER A 143 -8.18 -4.79 22.86
C SER A 143 -8.68 -4.49 21.46
N ARG A 144 -8.41 -3.27 20.94
CA ARG A 144 -8.86 -2.84 19.62
C ARG A 144 -7.70 -2.34 18.79
N LEU A 145 -7.41 -3.04 17.68
CA LEU A 145 -6.45 -2.58 16.68
C LEU A 145 -7.20 -1.82 15.60
N ILE A 146 -7.03 -0.51 15.57
CA ILE A 146 -7.77 0.39 14.68
C ILE A 146 -6.86 0.91 13.58
N GLU A 147 -7.27 0.72 12.34
CA GLU A 147 -6.65 1.27 11.14
C GLU A 147 -7.26 2.63 10.82
N PHE A 148 -6.46 3.68 10.91
CA PHE A 148 -6.80 5.02 10.42
C PHE A 148 -6.35 5.11 8.97
N HIS A 149 -7.31 5.15 8.06
CA HIS A 149 -7.08 5.10 6.63
C HIS A 149 -7.75 6.27 5.90
N ALA A 150 -7.29 6.53 4.67
CA ALA A 150 -7.98 7.41 3.75
C ALA A 150 -8.17 6.73 2.39
N ALA A 151 -9.34 6.91 1.79
CA ALA A 151 -9.70 6.27 0.52
C ALA A 151 -8.82 6.69 -0.67
N TRP A 152 -8.25 7.90 -0.59
CA TRP A 152 -7.37 8.45 -1.62
C TRP A 152 -5.90 8.01 -1.47
N SER A 153 -5.53 7.35 -0.36
CA SER A 153 -4.15 6.97 -0.05
C SER A 153 -3.81 5.57 -0.59
N PRO A 154 -2.94 5.44 -1.61
CA PRO A 154 -2.59 4.14 -2.16
C PRO A 154 -1.99 3.16 -1.13
N PRO A 155 -1.12 3.61 -0.17
CA PRO A 155 -0.63 2.71 0.88
C PRO A 155 -1.75 2.09 1.74
N CYS A 156 -2.87 2.81 1.98
CA CYS A 156 -4.03 2.28 2.69
C CYS A 156 -4.71 1.17 1.88
N LEU A 157 -4.93 1.40 0.58
CA LEU A 157 -5.50 0.39 -0.32
C LEU A 157 -4.63 -0.87 -0.41
N HIS A 158 -3.31 -0.70 -0.44
CA HIS A 158 -2.37 -1.83 -0.49
C HIS A 158 -2.32 -2.64 0.82
N LEU A 159 -2.60 -2.02 1.94
CA LEU A 159 -2.63 -2.68 3.24
C LEU A 159 -3.93 -3.48 3.46
N GLU A 160 -5.02 -3.06 2.83
CA GLU A 160 -6.37 -3.59 3.06
C GLU A 160 -6.48 -5.13 2.97
N PRO A 161 -5.91 -5.83 1.96
CA PRO A 161 -5.97 -7.29 1.90
C PRO A 161 -5.24 -7.97 3.07
N ALA A 162 -4.10 -7.40 3.48
CA ALA A 162 -3.32 -7.95 4.59
C ALA A 162 -4.03 -7.79 5.94
N MET A 163 -4.63 -6.62 6.17
CA MET A 163 -5.41 -6.35 7.38
C MET A 163 -6.68 -7.19 7.43
N ALA A 164 -7.36 -7.40 6.28
CA ALA A 164 -8.53 -8.26 6.20
C ALA A 164 -8.20 -9.70 6.62
N GLU A 165 -7.10 -10.27 6.10
CA GLU A 165 -6.65 -11.60 6.48
C GLU A 165 -6.27 -11.69 7.97
N LEU A 166 -5.57 -10.67 8.50
CA LEU A 166 -5.25 -10.61 9.93
C LEU A 166 -6.53 -10.51 10.78
N SER A 167 -7.52 -9.74 10.34
CA SER A 167 -8.80 -9.63 11.05
C SER A 167 -9.55 -10.96 11.11
N LEU A 168 -9.52 -11.76 10.05
CA LEU A 168 -10.14 -13.09 10.05
C LEU A 168 -9.42 -14.06 10.99
N LYS A 169 -8.09 -13.96 11.07
CA LYS A 169 -7.26 -14.88 11.85
C LYS A 169 -7.23 -14.56 13.34
N TYR A 170 -7.18 -13.27 13.69
CA TYR A 170 -6.87 -12.84 15.07
C TYR A 170 -8.06 -12.18 15.80
N THR A 171 -9.22 -11.96 15.14
CA THR A 171 -10.41 -11.45 15.85
C THR A 171 -10.94 -12.48 16.83
N LYS A 172 -11.05 -12.08 18.09
CA LYS A 172 -11.59 -12.83 19.22
C LYS A 172 -12.57 -11.95 20.01
N GLU A 173 -13.18 -12.49 21.04
CA GLU A 173 -14.07 -11.72 21.93
C GLU A 173 -13.32 -10.58 22.62
N ASP A 174 -12.07 -10.82 23.02
CA ASP A 174 -11.18 -9.88 23.71
C ASP A 174 -10.28 -9.07 22.77
N PHE A 175 -10.34 -9.32 21.43
CA PHE A 175 -9.51 -8.62 20.45
C PHE A 175 -10.27 -8.34 19.16
N LYS A 176 -10.49 -7.06 18.84
CA LYS A 176 -11.25 -6.62 17.67
C LYS A 176 -10.40 -5.77 16.74
N PHE A 177 -10.67 -5.91 15.44
CA PHE A 177 -10.08 -5.07 14.40
C PHE A 177 -11.09 -4.01 13.98
N GLY A 178 -10.62 -2.77 13.83
CA GLY A 178 -11.44 -1.66 13.43
C GLY A 178 -10.85 -0.85 12.29
N LYS A 179 -11.72 -0.11 11.61
CA LYS A 179 -11.35 0.87 10.58
C LYS A 179 -11.99 2.21 10.87
N PHE A 180 -11.21 3.27 10.66
CA PHE A 180 -11.67 4.64 10.75
C PHE A 180 -11.18 5.46 9.55
N ASP A 181 -12.11 6.11 8.83
CA ASP A 181 -11.79 6.92 7.65
C ASP A 181 -11.45 8.36 8.06
N VAL A 182 -10.15 8.67 8.10
CA VAL A 182 -9.65 10.03 8.39
C VAL A 182 -9.80 10.98 7.21
N GLY A 183 -10.00 10.46 6.00
CA GLY A 183 -10.32 11.27 4.83
C GLY A 183 -11.70 11.91 4.95
N ARG A 184 -12.65 11.18 5.53
CA ARG A 184 -14.01 11.67 5.79
C ARG A 184 -14.09 12.56 7.03
N TRP A 185 -13.29 12.29 8.08
CA TRP A 185 -13.27 13.04 9.33
C TRP A 185 -11.85 13.50 9.72
N PRO A 186 -11.30 14.52 9.02
CA PRO A 186 -9.92 14.97 9.24
C PRO A 186 -9.67 15.55 10.63
N PHE A 187 -10.72 16.09 11.29
CA PHE A 187 -10.59 16.63 12.64
C PHE A 187 -10.23 15.56 13.69
N VAL A 188 -10.72 14.31 13.49
CA VAL A 188 -10.35 13.20 14.38
C VAL A 188 -8.90 12.81 14.22
N ALA A 189 -8.35 12.87 12.99
CA ALA A 189 -6.94 12.58 12.74
C ALA A 189 -6.02 13.48 13.58
N LYS A 190 -6.37 14.78 13.73
CA LYS A 190 -5.63 15.72 14.57
C LYS A 190 -5.61 15.30 16.03
N THR A 191 -6.72 14.78 16.57
CA THR A 191 -6.82 14.30 17.96
C THR A 191 -5.83 13.17 18.24
N TYR A 192 -5.57 12.31 17.24
CA TYR A 192 -4.60 11.20 17.35
C TYR A 192 -3.22 11.53 16.79
N SER A 193 -2.93 12.82 16.50
CA SER A 193 -1.66 13.28 15.94
C SER A 193 -1.31 12.58 14.63
N ILE A 194 -2.32 12.36 13.76
CA ILE A 194 -2.19 11.75 12.46
C ILE A 194 -2.25 12.84 11.40
N SER A 195 -1.18 12.99 10.62
CA SER A 195 -1.18 13.88 9.46
C SER A 195 -1.95 13.24 8.30
N THR A 196 -2.93 13.98 7.77
CA THR A 196 -3.69 13.58 6.57
C THR A 196 -3.08 14.14 5.28
N SER A 197 -1.94 14.82 5.35
CA SER A 197 -1.23 15.31 4.16
C SER A 197 -0.69 14.16 3.32
N ALA A 198 -0.91 14.22 2.00
CA ALA A 198 -0.34 13.25 1.06
C ALA A 198 1.20 13.20 1.10
N MET A 199 1.83 14.32 1.44
CA MET A 199 3.30 14.45 1.55
C MET A 199 3.85 13.84 2.85
N ALA A 200 3.07 13.76 3.91
CA ALA A 200 3.52 13.28 5.21
C ALA A 200 3.81 11.77 5.25
N ASN A 201 3.25 10.97 4.32
CA ASN A 201 3.43 9.51 4.26
C ASN A 201 3.13 8.79 5.60
N GLN A 202 2.27 9.36 6.45
CA GLN A 202 1.91 8.81 7.76
C GLN A 202 0.75 7.81 7.67
N LEU A 203 -0.05 7.88 6.60
CA LEU A 203 -1.14 6.93 6.35
C LEU A 203 -0.64 5.68 5.60
N PRO A 204 -1.18 4.50 5.94
CA PRO A 204 -2.12 4.20 7.02
C PRO A 204 -1.45 4.28 8.41
N THR A 205 -2.22 4.62 9.45
CA THR A 205 -1.77 4.54 10.84
C THR A 205 -2.56 3.45 11.56
N LEU A 206 -1.86 2.51 12.18
CA LEU A 206 -2.43 1.46 13.01
C LEU A 206 -2.21 1.82 14.48
N ILE A 207 -3.27 1.83 15.29
CA ILE A 207 -3.17 2.11 16.73
C ILE A 207 -3.87 0.99 17.51
N LEU A 208 -3.16 0.43 18.47
CA LEU A 208 -3.69 -0.55 19.42
C LEU A 208 -4.16 0.17 20.69
N PHE A 209 -5.44 0.05 20.96
CA PHE A 209 -6.05 0.52 22.22
C PHE A 209 -6.31 -0.66 23.15
N LYS A 210 -6.02 -0.46 24.44
CA LYS A 210 -6.30 -1.43 25.49
C LYS A 210 -6.58 -0.70 26.80
N GLY A 211 -7.71 -1.02 27.47
CA GLY A 211 -8.09 -0.38 28.74
C GLY A 211 -8.20 1.12 28.60
N GLY A 212 -8.87 1.63 27.56
CA GLY A 212 -9.05 3.06 27.33
C GLY A 212 -7.78 3.84 26.95
N LYS A 213 -6.64 3.16 26.70
CA LYS A 213 -5.34 3.81 26.41
C LYS A 213 -4.72 3.29 25.14
N GLU A 214 -4.00 4.16 24.45
CA GLU A 214 -3.12 3.76 23.36
C GLU A 214 -1.90 3.00 23.92
N VAL A 215 -1.65 1.80 23.42
CA VAL A 215 -0.54 0.94 23.88
C VAL A 215 0.59 0.91 22.86
N ALA A 216 0.26 0.90 21.56
CA ALA A 216 1.23 0.83 20.49
C ALA A 216 0.67 1.46 19.21
N ARG A 217 1.55 2.01 18.38
CA ARG A 217 1.19 2.51 17.04
C ARG A 217 2.24 2.24 15.99
N ILE A 218 1.80 2.14 14.75
CA ILE A 218 2.64 2.09 13.55
C ILE A 218 2.04 3.09 12.54
N PRO A 219 2.80 4.08 12.04
CA PRO A 219 4.20 4.41 12.34
C PRO A 219 4.39 4.93 13.77
N HIS A 220 5.58 4.71 14.33
CA HIS A 220 5.91 5.27 15.63
C HIS A 220 6.15 6.79 15.50
N VAL A 221 5.46 7.57 16.31
CA VAL A 221 5.58 9.04 16.35
C VAL A 221 6.38 9.43 17.58
N PHE A 222 7.41 10.25 17.38
CA PHE A 222 8.24 10.78 18.46
C PHE A 222 7.61 12.04 19.07
N LYS A 223 8.13 12.47 20.23
CA LYS A 223 7.63 13.66 20.95
C LYS A 223 7.84 14.98 20.16
N ASP A 224 8.81 15.01 19.28
CA ASP A 224 9.11 16.12 18.36
C ASP A 224 8.20 16.19 17.14
N GLY A 225 7.22 15.26 17.02
CA GLY A 225 6.33 15.14 15.87
C GLY A 225 6.92 14.41 14.68
N SER A 226 8.19 14.03 14.71
CA SER A 226 8.79 13.18 13.70
C SER A 226 8.26 11.75 13.81
N PHE A 227 8.31 10.99 12.71
CA PHE A 227 7.88 9.58 12.72
C PHE A 227 8.79 8.71 11.85
N VAL A 228 8.92 7.46 12.22
CA VAL A 228 9.61 6.45 11.40
C VAL A 228 8.58 5.73 10.54
N ARG A 229 8.79 5.77 9.22
CA ARG A 229 7.91 5.11 8.26
C ARG A 229 7.65 3.65 8.65
N GLY A 230 6.40 3.30 8.85
CA GLY A 230 5.97 1.96 9.23
C GLY A 230 6.27 0.92 8.14
N ARG A 231 6.62 -0.28 8.57
CA ARG A 231 6.62 -1.47 7.71
C ARG A 231 5.29 -2.19 7.91
N TYR A 232 4.51 -2.32 6.83
CA TYR A 232 3.15 -2.89 6.88
C TYR A 232 3.07 -4.31 6.32
N ARG A 233 4.16 -5.09 6.39
CA ARG A 233 4.09 -6.52 6.08
C ARG A 233 3.31 -7.22 7.19
N LYS A 234 2.57 -8.28 6.87
CA LYS A 234 1.81 -9.07 7.85
C LYS A 234 2.66 -9.47 9.07
N LYS A 235 3.92 -9.91 8.84
CA LYS A 235 4.86 -10.28 9.91
C LYS A 235 5.19 -9.10 10.82
N ASP A 236 5.42 -7.92 10.26
CA ASP A 236 5.78 -6.72 11.02
C ASP A 236 4.60 -6.25 11.90
N ILE A 237 3.36 -6.34 11.39
CA ILE A 237 2.14 -6.03 12.14
C ILE A 237 1.94 -7.05 13.29
N VAL A 238 2.05 -8.35 12.99
CA VAL A 238 1.91 -9.41 13.99
C VAL A 238 2.92 -9.25 15.11
N THR A 239 4.18 -8.94 14.76
CA THR A 239 5.25 -8.75 15.76
C THR A 239 5.11 -7.42 16.49
N GLY A 240 4.79 -6.34 15.79
CA GLY A 240 4.67 -4.99 16.35
C GLY A 240 3.56 -4.86 17.39
N PHE A 241 2.44 -5.57 17.16
CA PHE A 241 1.30 -5.58 18.08
C PHE A 241 1.19 -6.86 18.93
N ASP A 242 2.21 -7.76 18.85
CA ASP A 242 2.27 -9.04 19.59
C ASP A 242 0.99 -9.89 19.46
N LEU A 243 0.45 -9.98 18.25
CA LEU A 243 -0.82 -10.70 18.00
C LEU A 243 -0.74 -12.20 18.32
N ASP A 244 0.45 -12.80 18.23
CA ASP A 244 0.69 -14.20 18.59
C ASP A 244 0.90 -14.40 20.11
N GLY A 245 0.97 -13.32 20.91
CA GLY A 245 1.20 -13.38 22.35
C GLY A 245 2.60 -13.91 22.77
N LYS A 246 3.54 -13.97 21.83
CA LYS A 246 4.90 -14.54 22.05
C LYS A 246 5.76 -13.69 22.98
N SER A 247 5.53 -12.37 23.02
CA SER A 247 6.32 -11.49 23.91
C SER A 247 6.02 -11.74 25.39
N LYS A 248 4.80 -12.17 25.72
CA LYS A 248 4.44 -12.57 27.09
C LYS A 248 5.16 -13.85 27.51
N LEU A 249 5.29 -14.83 26.61
CA LEU A 249 6.01 -16.08 26.85
C LEU A 249 7.52 -15.84 27.06
N GLN A 250 8.14 -14.96 26.27
CA GLN A 250 9.56 -14.60 26.45
C GLN A 250 9.82 -13.84 27.75
N ARG A 251 8.90 -12.96 28.18
CA ARG A 251 9.01 -12.26 29.49
C ARG A 251 8.81 -13.22 30.68
N SER A 252 7.92 -14.19 30.55
CA SER A 252 7.71 -15.26 31.55
C SER A 252 8.93 -16.17 31.64
N GLY A 253 9.49 -16.61 30.51
CA GLY A 253 10.72 -17.43 30.47
C GLY A 253 11.95 -16.73 31.05
N ARG A 254 12.12 -15.42 30.79
CA ARG A 254 13.21 -14.64 31.41
C ARG A 254 13.06 -14.43 32.92
N LYS A 255 11.83 -14.36 33.46
CA LYS A 255 11.59 -14.28 34.90
C LYS A 255 11.84 -15.62 35.58
N GLY A 256 11.54 -16.75 34.94
CA GLY A 256 11.85 -18.10 35.43
C GLY A 256 13.36 -18.34 35.50
N SER A 257 14.08 -18.05 34.42
CA SER A 257 15.55 -18.26 34.36
C SER A 257 16.33 -17.38 35.37
N LYS A 258 15.85 -16.16 35.69
CA LYS A 258 16.47 -15.34 36.75
C LYS A 258 16.18 -15.80 38.17
N LYS A 259 15.11 -16.57 38.41
CA LYS A 259 14.81 -17.16 39.75
C LYS A 259 15.66 -18.39 39.99
N ASP A 260 15.93 -19.19 38.97
CA ASP A 260 16.71 -20.42 39.10
C ASP A 260 18.22 -20.15 39.26
N SER A 261 18.73 -19.09 38.63
CA SER A 261 20.13 -18.67 38.79
C SER A 261 20.41 -18.04 40.16
N LYS A 262 19.41 -17.45 40.84
CA LYS A 262 19.55 -16.96 42.24
C LYS A 262 19.44 -18.06 43.30
N LYS A 263 18.86 -19.23 42.96
CA LYS A 263 18.77 -20.38 43.88
C LYS A 263 20.01 -21.27 43.83
N LYS A 264 20.85 -21.17 42.80
CA LYS A 264 22.11 -21.94 42.70
C LYS A 264 23.32 -21.28 43.34
N ASN A 265 23.21 -20.04 43.80
CA ASN A 265 24.30 -19.25 44.43
C ASN A 265 23.99 -18.90 45.90
N LYS A 266 23.25 -19.79 46.64
CA LYS A 266 23.13 -19.74 48.09
C LYS A 266 23.57 -21.07 48.66
#